data_cd11abe4759e0486f83939c14df37ab0
#
_entry.id   cd11abe4759e0486f83939c14df37ab0
#
_cell.length_a   1.000
_cell.length_b   1.000
_cell.length_c   1.000
_cell.angle_alpha   90.00
_cell.angle_beta   90.00
_cell.angle_gamma   90.00
#
_symmetry.space_group_name_H-M   'P 1'
#
loop_
_entity.id
_entity.type
_entity.pdbx_description
1 polymer ?
#
loop_
_entity_poly.entity_id
_entity_poly.type
_entity_poly.pdbx_seq_one_letter_code
_entity_poly.pdbx_strand_id
1 'polypeptide(L)'
;KDTPKTPPVDPPKQPEQPEPGQPTKYKPEYCQQLIDYFSIEPLKIVAEQKIIGPEGGKYVSRRLPQRFPWFEGFARKIGVHRNTLKNWCAEYPEFAEAYDTAKDLQREFIVDVALSGAAPPSFAIFTMKNVCGWRDERDLKLKKAKEEGDIDDDELKAAIFE
;
A
#
# COMPACT_ATOMS: atom_id res chain seq x y z
N LYS A 1 46.82 -53.26 16.53
CA LYS A 1 45.57 -52.77 17.24
C LYS A 1 45.56 -51.24 17.02
N ASP A 2 44.92 -50.85 15.92
CA ASP A 2 44.76 -49.42 15.57
C ASP A 2 43.46 -48.95 16.17
N THR A 3 43.55 -47.98 17.07
CA THR A 3 42.42 -47.28 17.66
C THR A 3 42.00 -46.17 16.70
N PRO A 4 40.72 -46.06 16.26
CA PRO A 4 40.30 -44.98 15.39
C PRO A 4 40.26 -43.66 16.18
N LYS A 5 40.96 -42.66 15.68
CA LYS A 5 41.00 -41.30 16.20
C LYS A 5 39.69 -40.60 15.81
N THR A 6 38.86 -40.33 16.80
CA THR A 6 37.63 -39.51 16.64
C THR A 6 38.05 -38.09 16.30
N PRO A 7 37.45 -37.45 15.26
CA PRO A 7 37.76 -36.06 14.95
C PRO A 7 37.23 -35.10 16.05
N PRO A 8 37.89 -33.99 16.30
CA PRO A 8 37.44 -33.04 17.32
C PRO A 8 36.07 -32.46 16.96
N VAL A 9 35.16 -32.55 17.92
CA VAL A 9 33.83 -31.91 17.82
C VAL A 9 34.07 -30.42 18.05
N ASP A 10 33.73 -29.61 17.05
CA ASP A 10 33.71 -28.15 17.18
C ASP A 10 32.78 -27.73 18.33
N PRO A 11 33.15 -26.76 19.16
CA PRO A 11 32.29 -26.27 20.21
C PRO A 11 31.01 -25.64 19.58
N PRO A 12 29.84 -25.76 20.23
CA PRO A 12 28.61 -25.19 19.73
C PRO A 12 28.78 -23.69 19.53
N LYS A 13 28.52 -23.21 18.29
CA LYS A 13 28.48 -21.79 17.97
C LYS A 13 27.52 -21.11 18.95
N GLN A 14 28.07 -20.24 19.78
CA GLN A 14 27.26 -19.32 20.60
C GLN A 14 26.38 -18.52 19.66
N PRO A 15 25.11 -18.24 20.03
CA PRO A 15 24.28 -17.35 19.24
C PRO A 15 25.02 -16.02 19.09
N GLU A 16 25.34 -15.66 17.87
CA GLU A 16 25.97 -14.38 17.53
C GLU A 16 25.08 -13.28 18.12
N GLN A 17 25.61 -12.53 19.08
CA GLN A 17 24.94 -11.34 19.56
C GLN A 17 24.80 -10.42 18.35
N PRO A 18 23.59 -9.82 18.13
CA PRO A 18 23.42 -8.90 17.03
C PRO A 18 24.46 -7.80 17.15
N GLU A 19 25.29 -7.64 16.12
CA GLU A 19 26.24 -6.54 16.02
C GLU A 19 25.53 -5.21 16.31
N PRO A 20 26.14 -4.24 17.00
CA PRO A 20 25.52 -2.93 17.21
C PRO A 20 25.11 -2.39 15.85
N GLY A 21 23.77 -2.30 15.64
CA GLY A 21 23.16 -2.10 14.34
C GLY A 21 23.74 -0.91 13.62
N GLN A 22 23.87 -1.02 12.30
CA GLN A 22 24.18 0.11 11.44
C GLN A 22 23.32 1.30 11.87
N PRO A 23 23.89 2.53 11.96
CA PRO A 23 23.14 3.70 12.40
C PRO A 23 21.84 3.79 11.60
N THR A 24 20.73 3.86 12.30
CA THR A 24 19.43 3.94 11.66
C THR A 24 19.40 5.12 10.70
N LYS A 25 18.94 4.87 9.47
CA LYS A 25 18.75 5.93 8.47
C LYS A 25 17.49 6.76 8.74
N TYR A 26 16.77 6.47 9.82
CA TYR A 26 15.56 7.19 10.20
C TYR A 26 15.87 8.66 10.53
N LYS A 27 14.97 9.52 10.08
CA LYS A 27 14.94 10.95 10.40
C LYS A 27 13.49 11.36 10.69
N PRO A 28 13.22 12.12 11.78
CA PRO A 28 11.88 12.59 12.10
C PRO A 28 11.21 13.39 10.95
N GLU A 29 12.03 14.07 10.13
CA GLU A 29 11.57 14.82 8.95
C GLU A 29 10.86 13.93 7.92
N TYR A 30 11.12 12.62 7.93
CA TYR A 30 10.48 11.69 7.00
C TYR A 30 8.97 11.53 7.26
N CYS A 31 8.49 11.81 8.47
CA CYS A 31 7.07 11.85 8.77
C CYS A 31 6.35 12.89 7.91
N GLN A 32 6.84 14.14 7.94
CA GLN A 32 6.25 15.22 7.14
C GLN A 32 6.46 15.00 5.64
N GLN A 33 7.65 14.56 5.23
CA GLN A 33 7.94 14.27 3.83
C GLN A 33 7.06 13.13 3.26
N LEU A 34 6.67 12.17 4.09
CA LEU A 34 5.74 11.10 3.72
C LEU A 34 4.35 11.68 3.47
N ILE A 35 3.83 12.48 4.41
CA ILE A 35 2.53 13.13 4.27
C ILE A 35 2.51 14.01 3.01
N ASP A 36 3.52 14.87 2.81
CA ASP A 36 3.63 15.74 1.64
C ASP A 36 3.69 14.96 0.32
N TYR A 37 4.35 13.79 0.33
CA TYR A 37 4.43 12.93 -0.85
C TYR A 37 3.08 12.34 -1.26
N PHE A 38 2.18 12.11 -0.30
CA PHE A 38 0.85 11.57 -0.54
C PHE A 38 -0.23 12.66 -0.68
N SER A 39 0.01 13.89 -0.19
CA SER A 39 -0.87 15.06 -0.30
C SER A 39 -0.78 15.70 -1.68
N ILE A 40 -1.12 14.96 -2.73
CA ILE A 40 -1.08 15.45 -4.11
C ILE A 40 -2.49 15.58 -4.67
N GLU A 41 -2.72 16.62 -5.47
CA GLU A 41 -3.96 16.81 -6.21
C GLU A 41 -4.23 15.58 -7.10
N PRO A 42 -5.39 14.91 -6.98
CA PRO A 42 -5.66 13.68 -7.74
C PRO A 42 -5.72 13.90 -9.25
N LEU A 43 -6.15 15.08 -9.68
CA LEU A 43 -6.43 15.42 -11.07
C LEU A 43 -5.61 16.61 -11.54
N LYS A 44 -5.06 16.50 -12.74
CA LYS A 44 -4.37 17.57 -13.42
C LYS A 44 -5.15 18.05 -14.65
N ILE A 45 -5.35 19.34 -14.79
CA ILE A 45 -5.88 19.95 -16.03
C ILE A 45 -4.75 19.91 -17.07
N VAL A 46 -4.99 19.21 -18.19
CA VAL A 46 -3.95 19.00 -19.22
C VAL A 46 -4.23 19.87 -20.45
N ALA A 47 -5.49 20.13 -20.77
CA ALA A 47 -5.87 20.96 -21.90
C ALA A 47 -7.26 21.57 -21.69
N GLU A 48 -7.43 22.78 -22.17
CA GLU A 48 -8.73 23.40 -22.37
C GLU A 48 -9.01 23.44 -23.86
N GLN A 49 -10.07 22.76 -24.30
CA GLN A 49 -10.48 22.75 -25.68
C GLN A 49 -11.78 23.55 -25.84
N LYS A 50 -11.77 24.51 -26.74
CA LYS A 50 -12.99 25.22 -27.14
C LYS A 50 -13.75 24.37 -28.15
N ILE A 51 -14.92 23.86 -27.76
CA ILE A 51 -15.83 23.19 -28.68
C ILE A 51 -16.77 24.25 -29.24
N ILE A 52 -16.73 24.45 -30.55
CA ILE A 52 -17.61 25.40 -31.26
C ILE A 52 -18.83 24.61 -31.72
N GLY A 53 -19.99 24.94 -31.15
CA GLY A 53 -21.30 24.41 -31.57
C GLY A 53 -22.18 25.49 -32.19
N PRO A 54 -23.40 25.16 -32.67
CA PRO A 54 -24.34 26.12 -33.28
C PRO A 54 -24.74 27.25 -32.34
N GLU A 55 -24.68 27.07 -31.04
CA GLU A 55 -25.09 28.03 -30.01
C GLU A 55 -23.89 28.79 -29.37
N GLY A 56 -22.71 28.67 -29.94
CA GLY A 56 -21.51 29.30 -29.40
C GLY A 56 -20.45 28.30 -28.89
N GLY A 57 -19.30 28.82 -28.46
CA GLY A 57 -18.20 28.01 -28.01
C GLY A 57 -18.27 27.68 -26.50
N LYS A 58 -18.14 26.42 -26.17
CA LYS A 58 -18.00 25.95 -24.79
C LYS A 58 -16.55 25.49 -24.57
N TYR A 59 -15.94 25.94 -23.48
CA TYR A 59 -14.64 25.41 -23.05
C TYR A 59 -14.84 24.10 -22.29
N VAL A 60 -14.13 23.07 -22.70
CA VAL A 60 -14.09 21.78 -22.00
C VAL A 60 -12.67 21.54 -21.52
N SER A 61 -12.49 21.48 -20.22
CA SER A 61 -11.20 21.14 -19.63
C SER A 61 -11.05 19.61 -19.55
N ARG A 62 -9.96 19.09 -20.09
CA ARG A 62 -9.57 17.69 -19.97
C ARG A 62 -8.77 17.49 -18.69
N ARG A 63 -9.34 16.76 -17.75
CA ARG A 63 -8.66 16.37 -16.51
C ARG A 63 -8.12 14.95 -16.67
N LEU A 64 -6.86 14.75 -16.29
CA LEU A 64 -6.24 13.43 -16.23
C LEU A 64 -5.80 13.14 -14.81
N PRO A 65 -5.87 11.87 -14.37
CA PRO A 65 -5.36 11.48 -13.06
C PRO A 65 -3.85 11.71 -13.01
N GLN A 66 -3.38 12.22 -11.89
CA GLN A 66 -1.96 12.27 -11.59
C GLN A 66 -1.43 10.87 -11.29
N ARG A 67 -0.11 10.76 -11.17
CA ARG A 67 0.51 9.48 -10.82
C ARG A 67 0.08 9.06 -9.43
N PHE A 68 -0.48 7.86 -9.33
CA PHE A 68 -0.86 7.26 -8.04
C PHE A 68 0.34 7.20 -7.08
N PRO A 69 0.20 7.70 -5.84
CA PRO A 69 1.30 7.70 -4.88
C PRO A 69 1.50 6.28 -4.31
N TRP A 70 2.73 5.79 -4.40
CA TRP A 70 3.14 4.46 -3.91
C TRP A 70 4.16 4.57 -2.79
N PHE A 71 4.04 3.76 -1.74
CA PHE A 71 5.03 3.67 -0.68
C PHE A 71 6.41 3.27 -1.19
N GLU A 72 6.48 2.40 -2.18
CA GLU A 72 7.72 2.07 -2.88
C GLU A 72 8.34 3.27 -3.60
N GLY A 73 7.50 4.18 -4.10
CA GLY A 73 7.92 5.43 -4.71
C GLY A 73 8.56 6.36 -3.70
N PHE A 74 7.95 6.51 -2.53
CA PHE A 74 8.51 7.26 -1.43
C PHE A 74 9.83 6.65 -0.92
N ALA A 75 9.85 5.33 -0.68
CA ALA A 75 11.06 4.63 -0.24
C ALA A 75 12.25 4.88 -1.20
N ARG A 76 12.01 4.82 -2.52
CA ARG A 76 13.03 5.16 -3.53
C ARG A 76 13.47 6.61 -3.45
N LYS A 77 12.53 7.55 -3.22
CA LYS A 77 12.84 8.98 -3.11
C LYS A 77 13.81 9.28 -1.96
N ILE A 78 13.67 8.59 -0.83
CA ILE A 78 14.54 8.76 0.35
C ILE A 78 15.71 7.76 0.40
N GLY A 79 15.87 6.92 -0.62
CA GLY A 79 17.00 5.99 -0.75
C GLY A 79 16.98 4.79 0.21
N VAL A 80 15.79 4.29 0.57
CA VAL A 80 15.60 3.12 1.43
C VAL A 80 14.74 2.04 0.76
N HIS A 81 14.75 0.84 1.32
CA HIS A 81 13.88 -0.24 0.88
C HIS A 81 12.50 -0.13 1.54
N ARG A 82 11.43 -0.60 0.86
CA ARG A 82 10.05 -0.60 1.41
C ARG A 82 9.95 -1.23 2.79
N ASN A 83 10.67 -2.33 3.04
CA ASN A 83 10.64 -3.00 4.34
C ASN A 83 11.18 -2.11 5.47
N THR A 84 12.10 -1.19 5.15
CA THR A 84 12.61 -0.22 6.11
C THR A 84 11.49 0.70 6.62
N LEU A 85 10.55 1.11 5.76
CA LEU A 85 9.38 1.89 6.18
C LEU A 85 8.51 1.11 7.17
N LYS A 86 8.31 -0.20 6.94
CA LYS A 86 7.55 -1.06 7.87
C LYS A 86 8.26 -1.22 9.21
N ASN A 87 9.59 -1.37 9.20
CA ASN A 87 10.38 -1.45 10.42
C ASN A 87 10.28 -0.14 11.22
N TRP A 88 10.33 1.02 10.54
CA TRP A 88 10.14 2.31 11.19
C TRP A 88 8.74 2.49 11.78
N CYS A 89 7.69 1.96 11.15
CA CYS A 89 6.36 1.95 11.77
C CYS A 89 6.30 1.15 13.07
N ALA A 90 7.11 0.09 13.20
CA ALA A 90 7.17 -0.71 14.42
C ALA A 90 8.06 -0.06 15.50
N GLU A 91 9.07 0.72 15.10
CA GLU A 91 10.10 1.28 15.99
C GLU A 91 9.77 2.71 16.44
N TYR A 92 9.12 3.52 15.56
CA TYR A 92 8.83 4.94 15.80
C TYR A 92 7.32 5.21 15.71
N PRO A 93 6.62 5.46 16.82
CA PRO A 93 5.16 5.71 16.83
C PRO A 93 4.75 6.89 15.95
N GLU A 94 5.53 7.98 15.94
CA GLU A 94 5.26 9.16 15.12
C GLU A 94 5.33 8.85 13.61
N PHE A 95 6.19 7.91 13.21
CA PHE A 95 6.25 7.48 11.82
C PHE A 95 5.06 6.56 11.47
N ALA A 96 4.60 5.74 12.43
CA ALA A 96 3.40 4.92 12.25
C ALA A 96 2.16 5.78 12.02
N GLU A 97 1.98 6.86 12.78
CA GLU A 97 0.88 7.83 12.59
C GLU A 97 0.96 8.51 11.21
N ALA A 98 2.15 8.97 10.80
CA ALA A 98 2.35 9.55 9.47
C ALA A 98 2.09 8.53 8.35
N TYR A 99 2.43 7.26 8.58
CA TYR A 99 2.20 6.18 7.61
C TYR A 99 0.71 5.86 7.48
N ASP A 100 -0.05 5.88 8.56
CA ASP A 100 -1.51 5.68 8.52
C ASP A 100 -2.21 6.87 7.87
N THR A 101 -1.79 8.11 8.16
CA THR A 101 -2.24 9.31 7.44
C THR A 101 -1.98 9.20 5.94
N ALA A 102 -0.79 8.74 5.55
CA ALA A 102 -0.46 8.53 4.14
C ALA A 102 -1.33 7.47 3.45
N LYS A 103 -1.76 6.42 4.18
CA LYS A 103 -2.74 5.44 3.66
C LYS A 103 -4.11 6.07 3.43
N ASP A 104 -4.55 6.95 4.32
CA ASP A 104 -5.84 7.63 4.17
C ASP A 104 -5.81 8.56 2.97
N LEU A 105 -4.76 9.37 2.80
CA LEU A 105 -4.54 10.20 1.61
C LEU A 105 -4.49 9.37 0.31
N GLN A 106 -3.91 8.18 0.35
CA GLN A 106 -3.90 7.26 -0.79
C GLN A 106 -5.30 6.76 -1.15
N ARG A 107 -6.15 6.50 -0.15
CA ARG A 107 -7.57 6.13 -0.36
C ARG A 107 -8.37 7.28 -0.93
N GLU A 108 -8.22 8.48 -0.36
CA GLU A 108 -8.85 9.71 -0.84
C GLU A 108 -8.51 9.95 -2.32
N PHE A 109 -7.23 9.90 -2.67
CA PHE A 109 -6.77 10.03 -4.05
C PHE A 109 -7.52 9.13 -5.03
N ILE A 110 -7.66 7.83 -4.73
CA ILE A 110 -8.31 6.90 -5.67
C ILE A 110 -9.83 7.12 -5.74
N VAL A 111 -10.45 7.52 -4.63
CA VAL A 111 -11.89 7.87 -4.58
C VAL A 111 -12.15 9.10 -5.46
N ASP A 112 -11.36 10.14 -5.34
CA ASP A 112 -11.50 11.37 -6.13
C ASP A 112 -11.29 11.12 -7.62
N VAL A 113 -10.28 10.31 -7.98
CA VAL A 113 -10.08 9.89 -9.37
C VAL A 113 -11.26 9.09 -9.90
N ALA A 114 -11.84 8.20 -9.08
CA ALA A 114 -13.02 7.41 -9.47
C ALA A 114 -14.27 8.29 -9.64
N LEU A 115 -14.56 9.17 -8.67
CA LEU A 115 -15.70 10.08 -8.70
C LEU A 115 -15.63 11.07 -9.85
N SER A 116 -14.44 11.49 -10.24
CA SER A 116 -14.24 12.37 -11.40
C SER A 116 -14.49 11.71 -12.75
N GLY A 117 -14.67 10.38 -12.78
CA GLY A 117 -14.77 9.59 -14.01
C GLY A 117 -13.45 9.45 -14.78
N ALA A 118 -12.31 9.86 -14.19
CA ALA A 118 -11.00 9.78 -14.82
C ALA A 118 -10.40 8.36 -14.81
N ALA A 119 -10.97 7.44 -14.03
CA ALA A 119 -10.64 6.02 -14.05
C ALA A 119 -11.89 5.14 -14.22
N PRO A 120 -11.78 3.98 -14.89
CA PRO A 120 -12.89 3.02 -14.96
C PRO A 120 -13.29 2.57 -13.55
N PRO A 121 -14.62 2.48 -13.24
CA PRO A 121 -15.09 2.07 -11.91
C PRO A 121 -14.54 0.71 -11.46
N SER A 122 -14.42 -0.25 -12.38
CA SER A 122 -13.84 -1.57 -12.11
C SER A 122 -12.38 -1.49 -11.63
N PHE A 123 -11.58 -0.60 -12.23
CA PHE A 123 -10.20 -0.36 -11.80
C PHE A 123 -10.15 0.28 -10.41
N ALA A 124 -11.03 1.24 -10.13
CA ALA A 124 -11.11 1.88 -8.82
C ALA A 124 -11.46 0.86 -7.73
N ILE A 125 -12.49 0.03 -7.94
CA ILE A 125 -12.89 -1.04 -7.01
C ILE A 125 -11.74 -2.03 -6.79
N PHE A 126 -11.09 -2.48 -7.88
CA PHE A 126 -9.94 -3.37 -7.80
C PHE A 126 -8.81 -2.78 -6.95
N THR A 127 -8.47 -1.52 -7.19
CA THR A 127 -7.40 -0.83 -6.46
C THR A 127 -7.76 -0.64 -4.99
N MET A 128 -8.99 -0.25 -4.68
CA MET A 128 -9.48 -0.10 -3.31
C MET A 128 -9.39 -1.41 -2.53
N LYS A 129 -9.79 -2.53 -3.13
CA LYS A 129 -9.73 -3.85 -2.49
C LYS A 129 -8.30 -4.35 -2.29
N ASN A 130 -7.43 -4.23 -3.30
CA ASN A 130 -6.10 -4.84 -3.28
C ASN A 130 -5.00 -3.95 -2.68
N VAL A 131 -5.12 -2.64 -2.85
CA VAL A 131 -4.09 -1.68 -2.40
C VAL A 131 -4.50 -0.99 -1.11
N CYS A 132 -5.76 -0.53 -1.04
CA CYS A 132 -6.24 0.25 0.09
C CYS A 132 -6.89 -0.60 1.20
N GLY A 133 -7.01 -1.92 1.00
CA GLY A 133 -7.52 -2.85 2.00
C GLY A 133 -9.03 -2.77 2.23
N TRP A 134 -9.80 -2.19 1.30
CA TRP A 134 -11.26 -2.22 1.36
C TRP A 134 -11.79 -3.63 1.23
N ARG A 135 -12.84 -3.92 2.00
CA ARG A 135 -13.52 -5.22 1.95
C ARG A 135 -15.02 -5.01 1.81
N ASP A 136 -15.67 -5.84 1.01
CA ASP A 136 -17.12 -5.89 0.97
C ASP A 136 -17.65 -6.52 2.26
N GLU A 137 -18.83 -6.09 2.68
CA GLU A 137 -19.52 -6.69 3.82
C GLU A 137 -19.77 -8.19 3.61
N ARG A 138 -20.03 -8.60 2.36
CA ARG A 138 -20.17 -10.01 1.96
C ARG A 138 -18.89 -10.80 2.20
N ASP A 139 -17.72 -10.27 1.77
CA ASP A 139 -16.42 -10.91 1.99
C ASP A 139 -16.11 -11.09 3.47
N LEU A 140 -16.51 -10.12 4.31
CA LEU A 140 -16.34 -10.19 5.75
C LEU A 140 -17.25 -11.23 6.41
N LYS A 141 -18.52 -11.33 5.98
CA LYS A 141 -19.46 -12.33 6.48
C LYS A 141 -19.02 -13.74 6.11
N LEU A 142 -18.58 -13.96 4.87
CA LEU A 142 -18.07 -15.25 4.41
C LEU A 142 -16.82 -15.68 5.20
N LYS A 143 -15.92 -14.75 5.46
CA LYS A 143 -14.71 -15.02 6.25
C LYS A 143 -15.04 -15.40 7.70
N LYS A 144 -15.96 -14.66 8.34
CA LYS A 144 -16.46 -14.97 9.69
C LYS A 144 -17.10 -16.34 9.77
N ALA A 145 -18.03 -16.64 8.86
CA ALA A 145 -18.73 -17.92 8.81
C ALA A 145 -17.76 -19.11 8.61
N LYS A 146 -16.68 -18.90 7.84
CA LYS A 146 -15.62 -19.91 7.67
C LYS A 146 -14.76 -20.08 8.93
N GLU A 147 -14.44 -19.00 9.64
CA GLU A 147 -13.68 -19.04 10.90
C GLU A 147 -14.50 -19.69 12.03
N GLU A 148 -15.82 -19.52 12.02
CA GLU A 148 -16.78 -20.09 12.97
C GLU A 148 -17.18 -21.54 12.63
N GLY A 149 -16.77 -22.06 11.46
CA GLY A 149 -17.08 -23.42 10.98
C GLY A 149 -18.53 -23.63 10.52
N ASP A 150 -19.28 -22.54 10.31
CA ASP A 150 -20.69 -22.55 9.93
C ASP A 150 -20.95 -22.79 8.43
N ILE A 151 -19.90 -22.73 7.60
CA ILE A 151 -20.02 -22.90 6.13
C ILE A 151 -18.93 -23.84 5.65
N ASP A 152 -19.32 -24.88 4.89
CA ASP A 152 -18.37 -25.77 4.24
C ASP A 152 -17.83 -25.17 2.92
N ASP A 153 -16.78 -25.79 2.36
CA ASP A 153 -16.13 -25.28 1.14
C ASP A 153 -17.04 -25.35 -0.12
N ASP A 154 -18.09 -26.16 -0.13
CA ASP A 154 -19.01 -26.28 -1.26
C ASP A 154 -20.13 -25.24 -1.20
N GLU A 155 -20.64 -24.91 -0.02
CA GLU A 155 -21.54 -23.76 0.20
C GLU A 155 -20.82 -22.43 -0.11
N LEU A 156 -19.53 -22.35 0.23
CA LEU A 156 -18.73 -21.17 -0.08
C LEU A 156 -18.60 -20.93 -1.60
N LYS A 157 -18.39 -22.01 -2.36
CA LYS A 157 -18.32 -21.92 -3.84
C LYS A 157 -19.65 -21.48 -4.44
N ALA A 158 -20.78 -22.02 -3.97
CA ALA A 158 -22.10 -21.62 -4.43
C ALA A 158 -22.37 -20.12 -4.19
N ALA A 159 -22.00 -19.59 -3.04
CA ALA A 159 -22.19 -18.18 -2.68
C ALA A 159 -21.29 -17.18 -3.48
N ILE A 160 -20.24 -17.65 -4.14
CA ILE A 160 -19.35 -16.82 -4.96
C ILE A 160 -19.84 -16.69 -6.41
N PHE A 161 -20.59 -17.68 -6.91
CA PHE A 161 -21.01 -17.77 -8.31
C PHE A 161 -22.47 -17.34 -8.57
N GLU A 162 -23.22 -16.89 -7.55
CA GLU A 162 -24.50 -16.16 -7.68
C GLU A 162 -24.27 -14.63 -7.69
#